data_c48a5679be1d41fee38ce46db43e2c3c
#
_entry.id   c48a5679be1d41fee38ce46db43e2c3c
#
_cell.length_a   1.000
_cell.length_b   1.000
_cell.length_c   1.000
_cell.angle_alpha   90.00
_cell.angle_beta   90.00
_cell.angle_gamma   90.00
#
_symmetry.space_group_name_H-M   'P 1'
#
loop_
_entity.id
_entity.type
_entity.pdbx_description
1 polymer ?
#
loop_
_entity_poly.entity_id
_entity_poly.type
_entity_poly.pdbx_seq_one_letter_code
_entity_poly.pdbx_strand_id
1 'polypeptide(L)'
;IRFENGGHTVAPLKEIGTTNETGTLVRFKADPTIFKETTSYDFETLNSRLRQLAFLNKGIRLTLTDLREQEPVKENYYYEGGIIEYVRFINRNKTPITDDVIYCEGLVDGILAEVALQYNEGYQSNIYSFCNNIHTHEGGYHEDGFRLALTREINKYALDHNILKKDEKLSQDDVKEGLVCIISVKHPNPQYEGQT
;
A
#
# COMPACT_ATOMS: atom_id res chain seq x y z
N ILE A 1 23.98 9.02 -14.83
CA ILE A 1 24.99 8.33 -14.02
C ILE A 1 24.88 6.82 -14.25
N ARG A 2 26.01 6.10 -14.28
CA ARG A 2 26.04 4.64 -14.42
C ARG A 2 26.96 4.03 -13.38
N PHE A 3 26.48 2.95 -12.78
CA PHE A 3 27.23 2.15 -11.79
C PHE A 3 27.41 0.72 -12.30
N GLU A 4 28.51 0.09 -11.94
CA GLU A 4 28.82 -1.32 -12.22
C GLU A 4 29.56 -1.95 -11.03
N ASN A 5 29.66 -3.27 -11.01
CA ASN A 5 30.45 -4.04 -10.04
C ASN A 5 30.20 -3.64 -8.57
N GLY A 6 28.94 -3.73 -8.13
CA GLY A 6 28.59 -3.43 -6.74
C GLY A 6 28.53 -1.95 -6.37
N GLY A 7 28.38 -1.05 -7.36
CA GLY A 7 28.15 0.37 -7.11
C GLY A 7 29.31 1.30 -7.48
N HIS A 8 30.34 0.80 -8.16
CA HIS A 8 31.38 1.65 -8.71
C HIS A 8 30.87 2.53 -9.84
N THR A 9 31.07 3.84 -9.73
CA THR A 9 30.66 4.79 -10.76
C THR A 9 31.58 4.67 -11.99
N VAL A 10 31.01 4.18 -13.11
CA VAL A 10 31.71 4.06 -14.39
C VAL A 10 31.41 5.21 -15.35
N ALA A 11 30.27 5.89 -15.16
CA ALA A 11 29.97 7.16 -15.81
C ALA A 11 29.36 8.11 -14.81
N PRO A 12 29.95 9.30 -14.60
CA PRO A 12 29.44 10.29 -13.68
C PRO A 12 28.11 10.91 -14.16
N LEU A 13 27.45 11.65 -13.27
CA LEU A 13 26.26 12.41 -13.64
C LEU A 13 26.61 13.40 -14.75
N LYS A 14 25.84 13.37 -15.84
CA LYS A 14 26.02 14.23 -17.00
C LYS A 14 24.66 14.68 -17.51
N GLU A 15 24.54 15.94 -17.83
CA GLU A 15 23.42 16.47 -18.58
C GLU A 15 23.44 15.91 -20.01
N ILE A 16 22.29 15.37 -20.46
CA ILE A 16 22.15 14.73 -21.79
C ILE A 16 21.12 15.43 -22.67
N GLY A 17 20.39 16.41 -22.12
CA GLY A 17 19.38 17.16 -22.85
C GLY A 17 18.47 17.95 -21.91
N THR A 18 17.45 18.57 -22.49
CA THR A 18 16.41 19.32 -21.82
C THR A 18 15.08 18.58 -21.94
N THR A 19 14.20 18.73 -20.94
CA THR A 19 12.85 18.16 -20.94
C THR A 19 11.88 19.12 -20.28
N ASN A 20 10.61 19.09 -20.71
CA ASN A 20 9.50 19.80 -20.06
C ASN A 20 8.75 18.90 -19.07
N GLU A 21 9.16 17.65 -18.92
CA GLU A 21 8.56 16.68 -18.01
C GLU A 21 9.50 16.39 -16.84
N THR A 22 8.92 16.01 -15.71
CA THR A 22 9.65 15.55 -14.53
C THR A 22 9.50 14.04 -14.38
N GLY A 23 10.57 13.37 -13.97
CA GLY A 23 10.51 11.94 -13.74
C GLY A 23 11.88 11.33 -13.51
N THR A 24 11.90 10.05 -13.19
CA THR A 24 13.12 9.27 -12.99
C THR A 24 13.02 7.97 -13.76
N LEU A 25 14.02 7.69 -14.61
CA LEU A 25 14.18 6.38 -15.25
C LEU A 25 15.30 5.63 -14.55
N VAL A 26 14.97 4.49 -13.97
CA VAL A 26 15.94 3.55 -13.38
C VAL A 26 15.99 2.30 -14.24
N ARG A 27 17.16 1.97 -14.75
CA ARG A 27 17.42 0.71 -15.47
C ARG A 27 18.47 -0.08 -14.71
N PHE A 28 18.18 -1.33 -14.43
CA PHE A 28 19.10 -2.18 -13.66
C PHE A 28 19.17 -3.59 -14.24
N LYS A 29 20.28 -4.24 -13.96
CA LYS A 29 20.50 -5.65 -14.20
C LYS A 29 21.18 -6.22 -12.96
N ALA A 30 20.70 -7.36 -12.46
CA ALA A 30 21.26 -7.99 -11.27
C ALA A 30 22.73 -8.36 -11.50
N ASP A 31 23.58 -8.03 -10.53
CA ASP A 31 24.99 -8.41 -10.54
C ASP A 31 25.14 -9.84 -10.03
N PRO A 32 25.64 -10.80 -10.85
CA PRO A 32 25.78 -12.21 -10.46
C PRO A 32 26.83 -12.43 -9.35
N THR A 33 27.69 -11.45 -9.07
CA THR A 33 28.64 -11.54 -7.96
C THR A 33 27.98 -11.30 -6.62
N ILE A 34 26.85 -10.60 -6.60
CA ILE A 34 26.04 -10.30 -5.41
C ILE A 34 24.83 -11.24 -5.34
N PHE A 35 24.06 -11.34 -6.43
CA PHE A 35 22.88 -12.19 -6.53
C PHE A 35 23.27 -13.59 -7.02
N LYS A 36 23.69 -14.45 -6.09
CA LYS A 36 24.27 -15.76 -6.42
C LYS A 36 23.22 -16.82 -6.75
N GLU A 37 22.01 -16.71 -6.19
CA GLU A 37 20.95 -17.70 -6.39
C GLU A 37 20.22 -17.50 -7.72
N THR A 38 19.88 -16.25 -8.04
CA THR A 38 19.25 -15.91 -9.31
C THR A 38 19.55 -14.47 -9.71
N THR A 39 19.69 -14.23 -10.99
CA THR A 39 19.75 -12.89 -11.61
C THR A 39 18.48 -12.57 -12.40
N SER A 40 17.50 -13.49 -12.39
CA SER A 40 16.23 -13.29 -13.08
C SER A 40 15.19 -12.75 -12.10
N TYR A 41 14.63 -11.60 -12.45
CA TYR A 41 13.52 -11.00 -11.69
C TYR A 41 12.21 -11.68 -12.07
N ASP A 42 11.36 -11.91 -11.05
CA ASP A 42 9.97 -12.29 -11.26
C ASP A 42 9.13 -11.07 -11.61
N PHE A 43 8.49 -11.10 -12.78
CA PHE A 43 7.72 -9.97 -13.28
C PHE A 43 6.49 -9.69 -12.43
N GLU A 44 5.77 -10.73 -12.00
CA GLU A 44 4.53 -10.57 -11.23
C GLU A 44 4.77 -10.03 -9.82
N THR A 45 5.89 -10.39 -9.21
CA THR A 45 6.32 -9.81 -7.92
C THR A 45 6.57 -8.30 -8.06
N LEU A 46 7.30 -7.88 -9.11
CA LEU A 46 7.55 -6.46 -9.37
C LEU A 46 6.27 -5.72 -9.75
N ASN A 47 5.45 -6.32 -10.63
CA ASN A 47 4.16 -5.82 -11.06
C ASN A 47 3.23 -5.52 -9.86
N SER A 48 3.07 -6.51 -8.99
CA SER A 48 2.24 -6.38 -7.79
C SER A 48 2.76 -5.29 -6.84
N ARG A 49 4.08 -5.22 -6.64
CA ARG A 49 4.69 -4.22 -5.76
C ARG A 49 4.59 -2.80 -6.32
N LEU A 50 4.81 -2.59 -7.60
CA LEU A 50 4.71 -1.27 -8.23
C LEU A 50 3.25 -0.78 -8.26
N ARG A 51 2.30 -1.67 -8.53
CA ARG A 51 0.86 -1.36 -8.42
C ARG A 51 0.50 -0.92 -7.00
N GLN A 52 0.95 -1.64 -5.99
CA GLN A 52 0.77 -1.28 -4.59
C GLN A 52 1.35 0.10 -4.26
N LEU A 53 2.58 0.38 -4.69
CA LEU A 53 3.22 1.67 -4.50
C LEU A 53 2.46 2.82 -5.19
N ALA A 54 1.89 2.58 -6.36
CA ALA A 54 1.08 3.58 -7.06
C ALA A 54 -0.22 3.89 -6.31
N PHE A 55 -0.88 2.89 -5.72
CA PHE A 55 -2.04 3.11 -4.85
C PHE A 55 -1.69 3.89 -3.58
N LEU A 56 -0.54 3.59 -2.95
CA LEU A 56 -0.10 4.25 -1.72
C LEU A 56 0.43 5.67 -1.93
N ASN A 57 0.69 6.06 -3.18
CA ASN A 57 1.21 7.38 -3.53
C ASN A 57 0.34 8.01 -4.62
N LYS A 58 -0.78 8.54 -4.19
CA LYS A 58 -1.77 9.22 -5.03
C LYS A 58 -1.15 10.15 -6.07
N GLY A 59 -1.51 9.97 -7.35
CA GLY A 59 -1.07 10.82 -8.44
C GLY A 59 0.33 10.52 -8.99
N ILE A 60 1.06 9.53 -8.44
CA ILE A 60 2.32 9.08 -9.03
C ILE A 60 2.05 8.11 -10.19
N ARG A 61 2.73 8.36 -11.30
CA ARG A 61 2.75 7.44 -12.45
C ARG A 61 3.97 6.56 -12.37
N LEU A 62 3.78 5.24 -12.31
CA LEU A 62 4.84 4.24 -12.38
C LEU A 62 4.70 3.43 -13.66
N THR A 63 5.82 3.07 -14.27
CA THR A 63 5.87 2.20 -15.43
C THR A 63 6.88 1.09 -15.18
N LEU A 64 6.47 -0.15 -15.38
CA LEU A 64 7.34 -1.32 -15.42
C LEU A 64 7.50 -1.76 -16.87
N THR A 65 8.73 -1.94 -17.32
CA THR A 65 9.00 -2.48 -18.66
C THR A 65 9.97 -3.65 -18.55
N ASP A 66 9.53 -4.81 -18.98
CA ASP A 66 10.38 -6.02 -19.13
C ASP A 66 10.93 -6.08 -20.55
N LEU A 67 12.24 -6.06 -20.66
CA LEU A 67 12.97 -6.05 -21.93
C LEU A 67 13.64 -7.40 -22.24
N ARG A 68 13.29 -8.47 -21.52
CA ARG A 68 13.92 -9.79 -21.69
C ARG A 68 13.45 -10.52 -22.95
N GLU A 69 12.21 -10.29 -23.34
CA GLU A 69 11.62 -10.88 -24.54
C GLU A 69 11.81 -9.97 -25.78
N GLN A 70 11.55 -10.51 -26.98
CA GLN A 70 11.63 -9.74 -28.22
C GLN A 70 10.59 -8.60 -28.25
N GLU A 71 9.39 -8.86 -27.73
CA GLU A 71 8.37 -7.85 -27.54
C GLU A 71 8.35 -7.45 -26.06
N PRO A 72 8.68 -6.18 -25.73
CA PRO A 72 8.67 -5.72 -24.36
C PRO A 72 7.29 -5.77 -23.72
N VAL A 73 7.18 -6.34 -22.53
CA VAL A 73 5.97 -6.25 -21.70
C VAL A 73 6.02 -4.96 -20.90
N LYS A 74 4.98 -4.14 -21.04
CA LYS A 74 4.90 -2.82 -20.38
C LYS A 74 3.61 -2.68 -19.61
N GLU A 75 3.73 -2.35 -18.31
CA GLU A 75 2.64 -2.04 -17.42
C GLU A 75 2.74 -0.60 -16.91
N ASN A 76 1.60 0.08 -16.80
CA ASN A 76 1.51 1.46 -16.31
C ASN A 76 0.52 1.51 -15.14
N TYR A 77 0.92 2.20 -14.07
CA TYR A 77 0.12 2.37 -12.87
C TYR A 77 -0.05 3.85 -12.58
N TYR A 78 -1.30 4.28 -12.43
CA TYR A 78 -1.66 5.65 -12.08
C TYR A 78 -3.02 5.64 -11.42
N TYR A 79 -3.10 6.04 -10.15
CA TYR A 79 -4.31 6.00 -9.35
C TYR A 79 -4.53 7.36 -8.67
N GLU A 80 -5.49 8.13 -9.16
CA GLU A 80 -5.82 9.44 -8.59
C GLU A 80 -6.55 9.33 -7.26
N GLY A 81 -7.34 8.28 -7.06
CA GLY A 81 -8.04 7.99 -5.82
C GLY A 81 -7.19 7.34 -4.74
N GLY A 82 -5.93 6.97 -5.04
CA GLY A 82 -5.00 6.43 -4.05
C GLY A 82 -5.52 5.18 -3.34
N ILE A 83 -5.52 5.18 -1.99
CA ILE A 83 -5.94 4.01 -1.19
C ILE A 83 -7.44 3.71 -1.30
N ILE A 84 -8.28 4.66 -1.71
CA ILE A 84 -9.69 4.40 -2.01
C ILE A 84 -9.81 3.43 -3.20
N GLU A 85 -9.06 3.69 -4.27
CA GLU A 85 -9.01 2.80 -5.43
C GLU A 85 -8.39 1.45 -5.08
N TYR A 86 -7.45 1.43 -4.12
CA TYR A 86 -6.86 0.18 -3.64
C TYR A 86 -7.88 -0.70 -2.94
N VAL A 87 -8.74 -0.16 -2.08
CA VAL A 87 -9.85 -0.90 -1.46
C VAL A 87 -10.80 -1.44 -2.52
N ARG A 88 -11.19 -0.63 -3.50
CA ARG A 88 -12.03 -1.07 -4.63
C ARG A 88 -11.37 -2.19 -5.44
N PHE A 89 -10.07 -2.08 -5.68
CA PHE A 89 -9.29 -3.12 -6.36
C PHE A 89 -9.29 -4.45 -5.62
N ILE A 90 -9.17 -4.44 -4.28
CA ILE A 90 -9.22 -5.65 -3.46
C ILE A 90 -10.64 -6.24 -3.45
N ASN A 91 -11.66 -5.39 -3.44
CA ASN A 91 -13.07 -5.81 -3.44
C ASN A 91 -13.64 -6.11 -4.83
N ARG A 92 -12.88 -5.95 -5.92
CA ARG A 92 -13.38 -6.06 -7.31
C ARG A 92 -14.11 -7.36 -7.65
N ASN A 93 -13.82 -8.45 -6.94
CA ASN A 93 -14.43 -9.77 -7.11
C ASN A 93 -15.32 -10.16 -5.92
N LYS A 94 -15.72 -9.19 -5.08
CA LYS A 94 -16.59 -9.37 -3.93
C LYS A 94 -17.82 -8.49 -4.08
N THR A 95 -18.85 -8.74 -3.30
CA THR A 95 -20.05 -7.90 -3.24
C THR A 95 -19.92 -6.92 -2.10
N PRO A 96 -19.65 -5.62 -2.33
CA PRO A 96 -19.61 -4.63 -1.28
C PRO A 96 -21.01 -4.41 -0.67
N ILE A 97 -21.05 -4.12 0.63
CA ILE A 97 -22.31 -3.78 1.34
C ILE A 97 -22.73 -2.34 1.02
N THR A 98 -21.76 -1.47 0.74
CA THR A 98 -21.98 -0.06 0.38
C THR A 98 -21.24 0.27 -0.91
N ASP A 99 -21.80 1.14 -1.73
CA ASP A 99 -21.17 1.59 -2.99
C ASP A 99 -19.92 2.42 -2.71
N ASP A 100 -19.95 3.21 -1.64
CA ASP A 100 -18.85 4.11 -1.29
C ASP A 100 -17.83 3.45 -0.36
N VAL A 101 -16.55 3.76 -0.63
CA VAL A 101 -15.44 3.47 0.28
C VAL A 101 -15.37 4.59 1.31
N ILE A 102 -15.39 4.24 2.58
CA ILE A 102 -15.19 5.18 3.69
C ILE A 102 -13.71 5.56 3.71
N TYR A 103 -13.44 6.87 3.71
CA TYR A 103 -12.08 7.41 3.77
C TYR A 103 -11.97 8.46 4.86
N CYS A 104 -10.86 8.41 5.59
CA CYS A 104 -10.48 9.46 6.53
C CYS A 104 -8.97 9.67 6.51
N GLU A 105 -8.56 10.90 6.80
CA GLU A 105 -7.17 11.27 6.97
C GLU A 105 -7.00 12.22 8.17
N GLY A 106 -5.82 12.21 8.76
CA GLY A 106 -5.49 13.11 9.85
C GLY A 106 -4.00 13.28 10.01
N LEU A 107 -3.59 14.48 10.41
CA LEU A 107 -2.21 14.83 10.72
C LEU A 107 -2.12 15.22 12.21
N VAL A 108 -1.37 14.43 12.98
CA VAL A 108 -1.12 14.68 14.40
C VAL A 108 0.36 14.50 14.69
N ASP A 109 0.97 15.47 15.35
CA ASP A 109 2.40 15.46 15.75
C ASP A 109 3.35 15.15 14.58
N GLY A 110 3.03 15.61 13.37
CA GLY A 110 3.81 15.36 12.16
C GLY A 110 3.62 13.96 11.56
N ILE A 111 2.73 13.16 12.10
CA ILE A 111 2.35 11.84 11.58
C ILE A 111 1.07 12.00 10.77
N LEU A 112 1.15 11.72 9.47
CA LEU A 112 -0.03 11.64 8.60
C LEU A 112 -0.54 10.20 8.60
N ALA A 113 -1.81 10.03 8.91
CA ALA A 113 -2.51 8.75 8.80
C ALA A 113 -3.68 8.87 7.81
N GLU A 114 -3.75 7.92 6.90
CA GLU A 114 -4.85 7.76 5.94
C GLU A 114 -5.44 6.38 6.11
N VAL A 115 -6.76 6.28 6.10
CA VAL A 115 -7.50 5.03 6.18
C VAL A 115 -8.59 5.01 5.12
N ALA A 116 -8.66 3.92 4.37
CA ALA A 116 -9.77 3.63 3.47
C ALA A 116 -10.32 2.25 3.81
N LEU A 117 -11.63 2.13 3.92
CA LEU A 117 -12.28 0.87 4.27
C LEU A 117 -13.63 0.68 3.57
N GLN A 118 -14.01 -0.58 3.37
CA GLN A 118 -15.31 -0.97 2.83
C GLN A 118 -15.64 -2.40 3.31
N TYR A 119 -16.88 -2.63 3.68
CA TYR A 119 -17.37 -3.96 4.01
C TYR A 119 -17.92 -4.67 2.77
N ASN A 120 -17.84 -6.00 2.76
CA ASN A 120 -18.44 -6.87 1.76
C ASN A 120 -19.16 -8.04 2.44
N GLU A 121 -19.98 -8.77 1.68
CA GLU A 121 -20.80 -9.89 2.19
C GLU A 121 -19.98 -11.13 2.60
N GLY A 122 -18.66 -11.11 2.43
CA GLY A 122 -17.81 -12.23 2.84
C GLY A 122 -17.47 -12.17 4.33
N TYR A 123 -16.91 -13.27 4.84
CA TYR A 123 -16.53 -13.40 6.24
C TYR A 123 -15.05 -13.07 6.50
N GLN A 124 -14.24 -12.97 5.44
CA GLN A 124 -12.80 -12.72 5.58
C GLN A 124 -12.49 -11.25 5.78
N SER A 125 -11.66 -10.98 6.76
CA SER A 125 -11.05 -9.68 6.98
C SER A 125 -9.77 -9.54 6.15
N ASN A 126 -9.61 -8.40 5.47
CA ASN A 126 -8.42 -8.07 4.71
C ASN A 126 -7.96 -6.67 5.14
N ILE A 127 -7.16 -6.60 6.19
CA ILE A 127 -6.56 -5.37 6.70
C ILE A 127 -5.10 -5.35 6.26
N TYR A 128 -4.70 -4.31 5.53
CA TYR A 128 -3.33 -4.08 5.10
C TYR A 128 -2.84 -2.76 5.67
N SER A 129 -1.81 -2.82 6.49
CA SER A 129 -1.22 -1.66 7.12
C SER A 129 0.17 -1.36 6.56
N PHE A 130 0.45 -0.07 6.41
CA PHE A 130 1.69 0.44 5.83
C PHE A 130 2.24 1.58 6.67
N CYS A 131 3.56 1.58 6.83
CA CYS A 131 4.29 2.72 7.36
C CYS A 131 5.35 3.16 6.35
N ASN A 132 5.32 4.41 5.90
CA ASN A 132 6.19 4.96 4.86
C ASN A 132 6.26 4.07 3.60
N ASN A 133 5.10 3.58 3.13
CA ASN A 133 4.92 2.67 2.01
C ASN A 133 5.47 1.25 2.21
N ILE A 134 5.97 0.92 3.39
CA ILE A 134 6.43 -0.43 3.74
C ILE A 134 5.26 -1.18 4.37
N HIS A 135 4.94 -2.35 3.85
CA HIS A 135 3.90 -3.21 4.40
C HIS A 135 4.33 -3.76 5.77
N THR A 136 3.53 -3.51 6.79
CA THR A 136 3.77 -4.01 8.16
C THR A 136 3.01 -5.34 8.34
N HIS A 137 3.58 -6.42 7.83
CA HIS A 137 2.93 -7.74 7.78
C HIS A 137 2.52 -8.26 9.16
N GLU A 138 3.27 -7.92 10.19
CA GLU A 138 3.01 -8.33 11.58
C GLU A 138 2.13 -7.31 12.35
N GLY A 139 1.55 -6.33 11.62
CA GLY A 139 0.78 -5.26 12.23
C GLY A 139 1.64 -4.16 12.83
N GLY A 140 1.18 -3.60 13.96
CA GLY A 140 1.85 -2.56 14.71
C GLY A 140 0.86 -1.59 15.36
N TYR A 141 1.36 -0.62 16.14
CA TYR A 141 0.52 0.31 16.92
C TYR A 141 -0.49 1.10 16.07
N HIS A 142 -0.18 1.39 14.81
CA HIS A 142 -1.08 2.07 13.89
C HIS A 142 -2.29 1.20 13.51
N GLU A 143 -2.08 -0.10 13.31
CA GLU A 143 -3.14 -1.06 13.04
C GLU A 143 -3.96 -1.35 14.30
N ASP A 144 -3.31 -1.58 15.44
CA ASP A 144 -3.98 -1.82 16.73
C ASP A 144 -4.82 -0.61 17.14
N GLY A 145 -4.27 0.59 17.00
CA GLY A 145 -4.97 1.84 17.26
C GLY A 145 -6.22 2.00 16.40
N PHE A 146 -6.12 1.67 15.10
CA PHE A 146 -7.26 1.68 14.20
C PHE A 146 -8.33 0.66 14.62
N ARG A 147 -7.96 -0.59 14.91
CA ARG A 147 -8.89 -1.65 15.32
C ARG A 147 -9.66 -1.29 16.59
N LEU A 148 -8.95 -0.72 17.57
CA LEU A 148 -9.55 -0.24 18.83
C LEU A 148 -10.52 0.92 18.56
N ALA A 149 -10.11 1.91 17.76
CA ALA A 149 -10.93 3.07 17.44
C ALA A 149 -12.20 2.66 16.69
N LEU A 150 -12.07 1.84 15.63
CA LEU A 150 -13.19 1.35 14.84
C LEU A 150 -14.20 0.61 15.71
N THR A 151 -13.73 -0.32 16.55
CA THR A 151 -14.60 -1.10 17.45
C THR A 151 -15.33 -0.21 18.45
N ARG A 152 -14.64 0.79 19.00
CA ARG A 152 -15.23 1.76 19.92
C ARG A 152 -16.32 2.59 19.25
N GLU A 153 -16.05 3.15 18.08
CA GLU A 153 -17.01 4.02 17.38
C GLU A 153 -18.23 3.26 16.88
N ILE A 154 -18.07 2.02 16.38
CA ILE A 154 -19.20 1.17 15.98
C ILE A 154 -20.07 0.82 17.18
N ASN A 155 -19.47 0.41 18.31
CA ASN A 155 -20.24 0.13 19.53
C ASN A 155 -20.97 1.36 20.04
N LYS A 156 -20.30 2.53 20.05
CA LYS A 156 -20.93 3.79 20.46
C LYS A 156 -22.11 4.12 19.56
N TYR A 157 -21.93 4.07 18.23
CA TYR A 157 -23.00 4.33 17.28
C TYR A 157 -24.18 3.38 17.47
N ALA A 158 -23.92 2.09 17.64
CA ALA A 158 -24.95 1.07 17.83
C ALA A 158 -25.74 1.27 19.14
N LEU A 159 -25.09 1.69 20.21
CA LEU A 159 -25.76 2.05 21.47
C LEU A 159 -26.58 3.34 21.35
N ASP A 160 -26.01 4.39 20.75
CA ASP A 160 -26.67 5.69 20.59
C ASP A 160 -27.92 5.60 19.70
N HIS A 161 -27.96 4.64 18.77
CA HIS A 161 -29.09 4.39 17.87
C HIS A 161 -29.98 3.22 18.32
N ASN A 162 -29.80 2.67 19.54
CA ASN A 162 -30.54 1.52 20.05
C ASN A 162 -30.51 0.27 19.17
N ILE A 163 -29.42 0.06 18.43
CA ILE A 163 -29.16 -1.17 17.67
C ILE A 163 -28.70 -2.28 18.61
N LEU A 164 -27.88 -1.91 19.60
CA LEU A 164 -27.46 -2.78 20.70
C LEU A 164 -28.16 -2.36 22.02
N LYS A 165 -28.40 -3.32 22.90
CA LYS A 165 -28.81 -3.06 24.25
C LYS A 165 -27.62 -2.60 25.11
N LYS A 166 -27.90 -1.98 26.27
CA LYS A 166 -26.86 -1.40 27.16
C LYS A 166 -25.83 -2.39 27.67
N ASP A 167 -26.16 -3.67 27.71
CA ASP A 167 -25.34 -4.79 28.17
C ASP A 167 -24.70 -5.59 26.98
N GLU A 168 -25.04 -5.24 25.75
CA GLU A 168 -24.50 -5.86 24.54
C GLU A 168 -23.30 -5.05 24.00
N LYS A 169 -22.30 -5.77 23.50
CA LYS A 169 -21.07 -5.19 22.93
C LYS A 169 -20.50 -6.08 21.83
N LEU A 170 -20.15 -5.47 20.71
CA LEU A 170 -19.40 -6.14 19.66
C LEU A 170 -17.91 -6.23 20.01
N SER A 171 -17.32 -7.40 19.75
CA SER A 171 -15.88 -7.62 19.84
C SER A 171 -15.14 -7.05 18.62
N GLN A 172 -13.81 -7.02 18.68
CA GLN A 172 -13.02 -6.65 17.49
C GLN A 172 -13.19 -7.67 16.35
N ASP A 173 -13.42 -8.93 16.67
CA ASP A 173 -13.63 -9.98 15.68
C ASP A 173 -14.96 -9.80 14.95
N ASP A 174 -16.02 -9.44 15.66
CA ASP A 174 -17.31 -9.12 15.04
C ASP A 174 -17.21 -7.93 14.08
N VAL A 175 -16.49 -6.89 14.50
CA VAL A 175 -16.34 -5.64 13.72
C VAL A 175 -15.47 -5.82 12.48
N LYS A 176 -14.52 -6.75 12.47
CA LYS A 176 -13.64 -6.96 11.30
C LYS A 176 -14.22 -7.89 10.24
N GLU A 177 -15.30 -8.61 10.51
CA GLU A 177 -15.90 -9.56 9.58
C GLU A 177 -16.34 -8.85 8.29
N GLY A 178 -15.89 -9.35 7.14
CA GLY A 178 -16.15 -8.76 5.82
C GLY A 178 -15.41 -7.45 5.53
N LEU A 179 -14.56 -6.98 6.45
CA LEU A 179 -13.83 -5.73 6.30
C LEU A 179 -12.67 -5.83 5.32
N VAL A 180 -12.60 -4.91 4.35
CA VAL A 180 -11.41 -4.58 3.59
C VAL A 180 -10.94 -3.20 4.01
N CYS A 181 -9.71 -3.09 4.47
CA CYS A 181 -9.15 -1.85 4.98
C CYS A 181 -7.69 -1.67 4.58
N ILE A 182 -7.35 -0.45 4.17
CA ILE A 182 -5.98 0.01 3.95
C ILE A 182 -5.69 1.09 4.97
N ILE A 183 -4.60 0.92 5.71
CA ILE A 183 -4.07 1.88 6.67
C ILE A 183 -2.70 2.33 6.18
N SER A 184 -2.52 3.61 5.89
CA SER A 184 -1.26 4.18 5.42
C SER A 184 -0.81 5.28 6.38
N VAL A 185 0.35 5.10 6.98
CA VAL A 185 0.95 6.07 7.90
C VAL A 185 2.25 6.60 7.33
N LYS A 186 2.43 7.93 7.37
CA LYS A 186 3.70 8.60 7.09
C LYS A 186 4.26 9.11 8.40
N HIS A 187 5.35 8.50 8.85
CA HIS A 187 5.99 8.79 10.12
C HIS A 187 7.40 9.34 9.89
N PRO A 188 7.81 10.47 10.52
CA PRO A 188 9.12 11.07 10.29
C PRO A 188 10.28 10.22 10.80
N ASN A 189 10.06 9.41 11.83
CA ASN A 189 11.07 8.53 12.41
C ASN A 189 10.46 7.19 12.84
N PRO A 190 10.11 6.31 11.89
CA PRO A 190 9.47 5.04 12.20
C PRO A 190 10.47 4.04 12.80
N GLN A 191 9.98 3.20 13.70
CA GLN A 191 10.68 2.03 14.18
C GLN A 191 9.95 0.79 13.65
N TYR A 192 10.70 -0.11 13.04
CA TYR A 192 10.16 -1.36 12.49
C TYR A 192 10.75 -2.54 13.25
N GLU A 193 9.92 -3.54 13.50
CA GLU A 193 10.36 -4.86 13.93
C GLU A 193 10.39 -5.79 12.72
N GLY A 194 11.44 -6.60 12.58
CA GLY A 194 11.49 -7.69 11.60
C GLY A 194 11.58 -7.26 10.12
N GLN A 195 12.40 -6.28 9.79
CA GLN A 195 12.67 -5.92 8.39
C GLN A 195 13.64 -6.87 7.65
N THR A 196 14.09 -7.91 8.29
CA THR A 196 15.03 -8.91 7.74
C THR A 196 14.38 -10.26 7.62
#